data_fb9b40d655862c7d36a3027b045a5504
#
_entry.id   fb9b40d655862c7d36a3027b045a5504
#
_cell.length_a   1.000
_cell.length_b   1.000
_cell.length_c   1.000
_cell.angle_alpha   90.00
_cell.angle_beta   90.00
_cell.angle_gamma   90.00
#
_symmetry.space_group_name_H-M   'P 1'
#
loop_
_entity.id
_entity.type
_entity.pdbx_description
1 polymer ?
#
loop_
_entity_poly.entity_id
_entity_poly.type
_entity_poly.pdbx_seq_one_letter_code
_entity_poly.pdbx_strand_id
1 'polypeptide(L)'
;MKKATTLHFYSPDTSNKADVWLAGEGISAGFPSPADDFKEVRISLDRAVVKNEAATFYARVAGQSMVGAGLDDGDLLVIDRSLEPEDGKIAVCFVDGEFTVKRLKVAEDCVWLMPENKQYKPLQVNEENELIIWGIVTHVLKAV
;
A
#
# COMPACT_ATOMS: atom_id res chain seq x y z
N MET A 1 12.58 13.39 -18.61
CA MET A 1 11.62 12.29 -18.76
C MET A 1 11.28 11.74 -17.39
N LYS A 2 10.01 11.76 -17.04
CA LYS A 2 9.55 11.26 -15.74
C LYS A 2 9.52 9.74 -15.74
N LYS A 3 10.12 9.13 -14.73
CA LYS A 3 10.03 7.69 -14.57
C LYS A 3 8.62 7.30 -14.12
N ALA A 4 8.00 6.38 -14.83
CA ALA A 4 6.78 5.74 -14.34
C ALA A 4 7.08 4.98 -13.04
N THR A 5 6.08 4.87 -12.17
CA THR A 5 6.19 4.04 -10.97
C THR A 5 6.35 2.59 -11.39
N THR A 6 7.39 1.94 -10.90
CA THR A 6 7.59 0.51 -11.09
C THR A 6 7.47 -0.21 -9.75
N LEU A 7 7.10 -1.47 -9.80
CA LEU A 7 6.88 -2.28 -8.61
C LEU A 7 7.71 -3.56 -8.69
N HIS A 8 8.30 -3.91 -7.56
CA HIS A 8 8.95 -5.19 -7.37
C HIS A 8 8.17 -5.96 -6.32
N PHE A 9 7.64 -7.13 -6.69
CA PHE A 9 6.74 -7.91 -5.84
C PHE A 9 7.48 -8.96 -5.03
N TYR A 10 7.05 -9.15 -3.79
CA TYR A 10 7.56 -10.16 -2.88
C TYR A 10 6.41 -10.80 -2.14
N SER A 11 6.55 -12.08 -1.81
CA SER A 11 5.61 -12.75 -0.92
C SER A 11 6.11 -12.64 0.53
N PRO A 12 5.20 -12.54 1.52
CA PRO A 12 5.63 -12.58 2.92
C PRO A 12 6.34 -13.88 3.26
N ASP A 13 7.47 -13.77 3.95
CA ASP A 13 8.14 -14.94 4.53
C ASP A 13 7.73 -15.07 5.99
N THR A 14 6.73 -15.90 6.23
CA THR A 14 6.20 -16.14 7.58
C THR A 14 6.91 -17.26 8.33
N SER A 15 7.89 -17.91 7.70
CA SER A 15 8.67 -19.00 8.30
C SER A 15 9.70 -18.50 9.30
N ASN A 16 10.26 -17.33 9.08
CA ASN A 16 11.21 -16.68 9.97
C ASN A 16 10.53 -15.53 10.72
N LYS A 17 10.22 -15.76 11.99
CA LYS A 17 9.55 -14.76 12.81
C LYS A 17 10.59 -13.88 13.49
N ALA A 18 10.73 -12.65 13.01
CA ALA A 18 11.44 -11.62 13.74
C ALA A 18 10.44 -10.92 14.66
N ASP A 19 10.19 -11.51 15.83
CA ASP A 19 9.32 -10.91 16.81
C ASP A 19 10.03 -9.74 17.50
N VAL A 20 9.37 -8.61 17.58
CA VAL A 20 9.86 -7.43 18.27
C VAL A 20 8.87 -7.02 19.37
N TRP A 21 9.38 -6.30 20.36
CA TRP A 21 8.54 -5.83 21.45
C TRP A 21 7.63 -4.70 20.98
N LEU A 22 6.35 -4.81 21.33
CA LEU A 22 5.36 -3.76 21.13
C LEU A 22 4.99 -3.19 22.50
N ALA A 23 4.94 -1.87 22.63
CA ALA A 23 4.39 -1.25 23.82
C ALA A 23 2.92 -1.64 23.97
N GLY A 24 2.54 -2.17 25.13
CA GLY A 24 1.17 -2.67 25.37
C GLY A 24 0.12 -1.57 25.37
N GLU A 25 0.53 -0.35 25.67
CA GLU A 25 -0.29 0.84 25.55
C GLU A 25 0.28 1.76 24.48
N GLY A 26 -0.58 2.51 23.82
CA GLY A 26 -0.15 3.44 22.79
C GLY A 26 0.73 4.54 23.35
N ILE A 27 1.77 4.91 22.61
CA ILE A 27 2.60 6.07 22.93
C ILE A 27 1.86 7.32 22.48
N SER A 28 1.68 8.28 23.41
CA SER A 28 0.99 9.53 23.10
C SER A 28 1.87 10.42 22.23
N ALA A 29 1.33 10.83 21.09
CA ALA A 29 2.00 11.79 20.22
C ALA A 29 1.68 13.20 20.70
N GLY A 30 2.67 13.89 21.25
CA GLY A 30 2.52 15.26 21.75
C GLY A 30 2.60 15.40 23.28
N PHE A 31 2.23 14.38 24.01
CA PHE A 31 2.36 14.37 25.48
C PHE A 31 3.16 13.16 25.92
N PRO A 32 4.04 13.33 26.94
CA PRO A 32 4.75 12.17 27.49
C PRO A 32 3.79 11.17 28.10
N SER A 33 4.06 9.88 27.89
CA SER A 33 3.34 8.79 28.57
C SER A 33 4.17 8.24 29.69
N PRO A 34 3.57 7.88 30.87
CA PRO A 34 4.31 7.28 31.96
C PRO A 34 4.96 5.97 31.58
N ALA A 35 6.27 5.84 31.76
CA ALA A 35 7.01 4.63 31.35
C ALA A 35 6.57 3.38 32.14
N ASP A 36 6.13 3.55 33.38
CA ASP A 36 5.71 2.44 34.24
C ASP A 36 4.40 1.79 33.83
N ASP A 37 3.61 2.46 32.95
CA ASP A 37 2.33 1.96 32.46
C ASP A 37 2.47 1.07 31.22
N PHE A 38 3.69 0.92 30.67
CA PHE A 38 3.90 0.13 29.46
C PHE A 38 4.01 -1.34 29.78
N LYS A 39 3.08 -2.10 29.22
CA LYS A 39 3.17 -3.56 29.15
C LYS A 39 3.71 -3.93 27.75
N GLU A 40 4.73 -4.75 27.74
CA GLU A 40 5.39 -5.15 26.52
C GLU A 40 4.85 -6.50 26.03
N VAL A 41 4.56 -6.58 24.75
CA VAL A 41 4.14 -7.79 24.07
C VAL A 41 5.02 -7.98 22.84
N ARG A 42 5.46 -9.19 22.60
CA ARG A 42 6.22 -9.49 21.37
C ARG A 42 5.26 -9.73 20.23
N ILE A 43 5.49 -9.07 19.10
CA ILE A 43 4.72 -9.28 17.88
C ILE A 43 5.61 -9.52 16.68
N SER A 44 5.07 -10.23 15.69
CA SER A 44 5.64 -10.31 14.35
C SER A 44 5.02 -9.22 13.49
N LEU A 45 5.83 -8.44 12.78
CA LEU A 45 5.33 -7.41 11.88
C LEU A 45 4.47 -8.00 10.77
N ASP A 46 4.88 -9.14 10.20
CA ASP A 46 4.06 -9.83 9.20
C ASP A 46 2.67 -10.15 9.74
N ARG A 47 2.57 -10.69 10.94
CA ARG A 47 1.27 -10.99 11.55
C ARG A 47 0.43 -9.75 11.83
N ALA A 48 1.08 -8.62 12.10
CA ALA A 48 0.37 -7.37 12.38
C ALA A 48 -0.31 -6.81 11.12
N VAL A 49 0.29 -6.99 9.94
CA VAL A 49 -0.18 -6.38 8.70
C VAL A 49 -0.78 -7.38 7.71
N VAL A 50 -0.44 -8.66 7.81
CA VAL A 50 -0.93 -9.71 6.91
C VAL A 50 -2.16 -10.37 7.52
N LYS A 51 -3.34 -10.09 6.96
CA LYS A 51 -4.59 -10.70 7.40
C LYS A 51 -4.93 -11.97 6.62
N ASN A 52 -4.55 -12.02 5.37
CA ASN A 52 -4.76 -13.17 4.50
C ASN A 52 -3.44 -13.52 3.82
N GLU A 53 -2.72 -14.48 4.38
CA GLU A 53 -1.37 -14.84 3.92
C GLU A 53 -1.33 -15.25 2.45
N ALA A 54 -2.30 -16.05 2.01
CA ALA A 54 -2.34 -16.54 0.63
C ALA A 54 -2.58 -15.43 -0.40
N ALA A 55 -3.18 -14.31 0.02
CA ALA A 55 -3.54 -13.21 -0.87
C ALA A 55 -2.70 -11.95 -0.65
N THR A 56 -1.74 -11.98 0.26
CA THR A 56 -0.92 -10.81 0.61
C THR A 56 0.41 -10.84 -0.11
N PHE A 57 0.77 -9.69 -0.67
CA PHE A 57 2.05 -9.48 -1.35
C PHE A 57 2.67 -8.18 -0.85
N TYR A 58 3.98 -8.13 -0.88
CA TYR A 58 4.73 -6.91 -0.66
C TYR A 58 5.25 -6.39 -1.99
N ALA A 59 5.27 -5.08 -2.16
CA ALA A 59 5.84 -4.45 -3.35
C ALA A 59 6.63 -3.21 -2.96
N ARG A 60 7.80 -3.05 -3.54
CA ARG A 60 8.59 -1.84 -3.34
C ARG A 60 8.25 -0.81 -4.41
N VAL A 61 7.97 0.40 -3.97
CA VAL A 61 7.63 1.51 -4.87
C VAL A 61 8.90 2.05 -5.52
N ALA A 62 8.85 2.26 -6.82
CA ALA A 62 9.84 3.03 -7.54
C ALA A 62 9.10 4.07 -8.39
N GLY A 63 9.39 5.36 -8.17
CA GLY A 63 8.75 6.47 -8.84
C GLY A 63 8.00 7.39 -7.89
N GLN A 64 7.35 8.41 -8.44
CA GLN A 64 6.81 9.53 -7.67
C GLN A 64 5.35 9.85 -7.97
N SER A 65 4.62 9.00 -8.69
CA SER A 65 3.24 9.33 -9.11
C SER A 65 2.24 9.41 -7.94
N MET A 66 2.60 8.88 -6.77
CA MET A 66 1.73 8.82 -5.60
C MET A 66 2.30 9.53 -4.37
N VAL A 67 3.21 10.50 -4.56
CA VAL A 67 3.82 11.23 -3.43
C VAL A 67 2.80 12.01 -2.61
N GLY A 68 1.75 12.54 -3.23
CA GLY A 68 0.68 13.25 -2.53
C GLY A 68 -0.15 12.35 -1.61
N ALA A 69 -0.14 11.04 -1.83
CA ALA A 69 -0.78 10.05 -0.96
C ALA A 69 0.19 9.46 0.07
N GLY A 70 1.41 9.98 0.17
CA GLY A 70 2.42 9.49 1.09
C GLY A 70 3.15 8.25 0.62
N LEU A 71 3.12 7.94 -0.67
CA LEU A 71 3.87 6.84 -1.26
C LEU A 71 5.10 7.38 -1.98
N ASP A 72 6.25 7.19 -1.39
CA ASP A 72 7.52 7.66 -1.94
C ASP A 72 8.34 6.53 -2.53
N ASP A 73 9.28 6.90 -3.38
CA ASP A 73 10.26 5.96 -3.91
C ASP A 73 10.95 5.20 -2.78
N GLY A 74 11.03 3.89 -2.89
CA GLY A 74 11.63 3.01 -1.89
C GLY A 74 10.69 2.48 -0.82
N ASP A 75 9.46 2.99 -0.72
CA ASP A 75 8.49 2.51 0.25
C ASP A 75 8.08 1.06 -0.03
N LEU A 76 7.73 0.35 1.02
CA LEU A 76 7.22 -1.01 0.93
C LEU A 76 5.71 -1.00 1.13
N LEU A 77 4.99 -1.50 0.13
CA LEU A 77 3.54 -1.62 0.18
C LEU A 77 3.14 -3.01 0.64
N VAL A 78 2.11 -3.08 1.46
CA VAL A 78 1.39 -4.32 1.77
C VAL A 78 0.12 -4.34 0.92
N ILE A 79 -0.06 -5.37 0.12
CA ILE A 79 -1.13 -5.48 -0.86
C ILE A 79 -1.93 -6.74 -0.57
N ASP A 80 -3.24 -6.59 -0.45
CA ASP A 80 -4.16 -7.70 -0.23
C ASP A 80 -5.04 -7.89 -1.47
N ARG A 81 -4.90 -9.03 -2.12
CA ARG A 81 -5.67 -9.36 -3.33
C ARG A 81 -7.06 -9.90 -3.04
N SER A 82 -7.37 -10.22 -1.79
CA SER A 82 -8.68 -10.72 -1.39
C SER A 82 -9.71 -9.62 -1.17
N LEU A 83 -9.27 -8.35 -1.06
CA LEU A 83 -10.15 -7.22 -0.82
C LEU A 83 -10.85 -6.77 -2.10
N GLU A 84 -12.12 -6.39 -1.96
CA GLU A 84 -12.89 -5.82 -3.05
C GLU A 84 -12.44 -4.39 -3.36
N PRO A 85 -12.33 -4.03 -4.65
CA PRO A 85 -12.03 -2.66 -5.04
C PRO A 85 -13.17 -1.70 -4.66
N GLU A 86 -12.80 -0.59 -4.05
CA GLU A 86 -13.76 0.46 -3.65
C GLU A 86 -13.25 1.83 -4.04
N ASP A 87 -14.20 2.77 -4.22
CA ASP A 87 -13.87 4.18 -4.48
C ASP A 87 -13.00 4.75 -3.36
N GLY A 88 -11.96 5.50 -3.73
CA GLY A 88 -11.04 6.13 -2.80
C GLY A 88 -9.89 5.23 -2.31
N LYS A 89 -9.90 3.95 -2.59
CA LYS A 89 -8.81 3.04 -2.21
C LYS A 89 -7.61 3.20 -3.14
N ILE A 90 -6.43 2.96 -2.58
CA ILE A 90 -5.21 2.86 -3.38
C ILE A 90 -5.06 1.41 -3.84
N ALA A 91 -4.85 1.22 -5.12
CA ALA A 91 -4.80 -0.09 -5.72
C ALA A 91 -3.57 -0.26 -6.60
N VAL A 92 -3.09 -1.48 -6.66
CA VAL A 92 -2.17 -1.92 -7.69
C VAL A 92 -3.01 -2.39 -8.86
N CYS A 93 -2.81 -1.78 -10.00
CA CYS A 93 -3.57 -2.04 -11.21
C CYS A 93 -2.66 -2.54 -12.32
N PHE A 94 -3.18 -3.43 -13.14
CA PHE A 94 -2.54 -3.85 -14.38
C PHE A 94 -3.33 -3.21 -15.54
N VAL A 95 -2.69 -2.28 -16.23
CA VAL A 95 -3.32 -1.49 -17.29
C VAL A 95 -2.49 -1.63 -18.56
N ASP A 96 -3.10 -2.15 -19.63
CA ASP A 96 -2.46 -2.27 -20.94
C ASP A 96 -1.06 -2.89 -20.87
N GLY A 97 -0.91 -3.95 -20.08
CA GLY A 97 0.33 -4.71 -19.95
C GLY A 97 1.31 -4.19 -18.89
N GLU A 98 0.96 -3.15 -18.14
CA GLU A 98 1.87 -2.57 -17.15
C GLU A 98 1.24 -2.46 -15.77
N PHE A 99 2.02 -2.71 -14.73
CA PHE A 99 1.59 -2.46 -13.36
C PHE A 99 1.76 -1.00 -12.98
N THR A 100 0.79 -0.47 -12.25
CA THR A 100 0.84 0.88 -11.70
C THR A 100 0.10 0.94 -10.36
N VAL A 101 0.44 1.92 -9.53
CA VAL A 101 -0.26 2.20 -8.26
C VAL A 101 -1.01 3.50 -8.44
N LYS A 102 -2.30 3.48 -8.20
CA LYS A 102 -3.16 4.65 -8.33
C LYS A 102 -4.28 4.60 -7.31
N ARG A 103 -4.87 5.77 -7.03
CA ARG A 103 -6.12 5.85 -6.29
C ARG A 103 -7.27 5.58 -7.24
N LEU A 104 -8.20 4.74 -6.82
CA LEU A 104 -9.39 4.45 -7.60
C LEU A 104 -10.44 5.55 -7.37
N LYS A 105 -11.00 6.03 -8.47
CA LYS A 105 -12.20 6.85 -8.46
C LYS A 105 -13.23 6.16 -9.33
N VAL A 106 -14.25 5.63 -8.70
CA VAL A 106 -15.33 4.91 -9.39
C VAL A 106 -16.44 5.88 -9.75
N ALA A 107 -16.69 6.06 -11.04
CA ALA A 107 -17.81 6.85 -11.58
C ALA A 107 -18.86 5.90 -12.16
N GLU A 108 -20.03 6.45 -12.57
CA GLU A 108 -21.12 5.63 -13.09
C GLU A 108 -20.75 4.83 -14.35
N ASP A 109 -19.96 5.42 -15.24
CA ASP A 109 -19.66 4.84 -16.55
C ASP A 109 -18.23 4.31 -16.66
N CYS A 110 -17.35 4.67 -15.72
CA CYS A 110 -15.93 4.37 -15.85
C CYS A 110 -15.21 4.43 -14.51
N VAL A 111 -13.99 3.93 -14.53
CA VAL A 111 -13.07 4.03 -13.41
C VAL A 111 -11.93 4.96 -13.81
N TRP A 112 -11.62 5.89 -12.95
CA TRP A 112 -10.46 6.75 -13.08
C TRP A 112 -9.33 6.24 -12.20
N LEU A 113 -8.14 6.19 -12.76
CA LEU A 113 -6.92 5.95 -12.00
C LEU A 113 -6.29 7.30 -11.71
N MET A 114 -6.36 7.70 -10.45
CA MET A 114 -5.96 9.03 -10.01
C MET A 114 -4.55 9.01 -9.43
N PRO A 115 -3.56 9.67 -10.07
CA PRO A 115 -2.27 9.87 -9.43
C PRO A 115 -2.40 10.93 -8.32
N GLU A 116 -1.59 10.80 -7.28
CA GLU A 116 -1.50 11.79 -6.21
C GLU A 116 -0.24 12.64 -6.38
N ASN A 117 0.00 13.06 -7.60
CA ASN A 117 1.09 13.96 -7.98
C ASN A 117 0.61 14.81 -9.14
N LYS A 118 0.67 16.13 -8.98
CA LYS A 118 0.19 17.10 -9.99
C LYS A 118 0.94 17.02 -11.33
N GLN A 119 2.11 16.42 -11.34
CA GLN A 119 2.89 16.24 -12.57
C GLN A 119 2.41 15.08 -13.44
N TYR A 120 1.50 14.25 -12.93
CA TYR A 120 0.92 13.12 -13.64
C TYR A 120 -0.57 13.37 -13.87
N LYS A 121 -1.08 12.85 -14.98
CA LYS A 121 -2.49 13.02 -15.34
C LYS A 121 -3.33 11.83 -14.90
N PRO A 122 -4.60 12.06 -14.51
CA PRO A 122 -5.54 10.96 -14.31
C PRO A 122 -5.69 10.13 -15.59
N LEU A 123 -5.84 8.83 -15.42
CA LEU A 123 -6.10 7.91 -16.53
C LEU A 123 -7.54 7.42 -16.42
N GLN A 124 -8.37 7.75 -17.39
CA GLN A 124 -9.71 7.21 -17.50
C GLN A 124 -9.62 5.83 -18.13
N VAL A 125 -10.25 4.85 -17.47
CA VAL A 125 -10.32 3.50 -17.99
C VAL A 125 -11.74 3.23 -18.46
N ASN A 126 -11.88 2.79 -19.70
CA ASN A 126 -13.14 2.46 -20.32
C ASN A 126 -13.07 1.05 -20.93
N GLU A 127 -14.10 0.65 -21.67
CA GLU A 127 -14.16 -0.67 -22.28
C GLU A 127 -13.03 -0.95 -23.29
N GLU A 128 -12.42 0.08 -23.84
CA GLU A 128 -11.30 -0.05 -24.78
C GLU A 128 -9.96 -0.34 -24.10
N ASN A 129 -9.86 -0.02 -22.81
CA ASN A 129 -8.66 -0.30 -22.01
C ASN A 129 -8.79 -1.63 -21.29
N GLU A 130 -7.73 -2.40 -21.28
CA GLU A 130 -7.65 -3.58 -20.45
C GLU A 130 -7.18 -3.16 -19.05
N LEU A 131 -8.11 -3.17 -18.09
CA LEU A 131 -7.84 -2.88 -16.68
C LEU A 131 -8.10 -4.10 -15.83
N ILE A 132 -7.10 -4.48 -15.05
CA ILE A 132 -7.25 -5.45 -13.98
C ILE A 132 -6.82 -4.77 -12.68
N ILE A 133 -7.71 -4.70 -11.70
CA ILE A 133 -7.35 -4.30 -10.35
C ILE A 133 -6.75 -5.51 -9.68
N TRP A 134 -5.44 -5.48 -9.49
CA TRP A 134 -4.68 -6.64 -9.04
C TRP A 134 -4.77 -6.85 -7.53
N GLY A 135 -4.76 -5.77 -6.76
CA GLY A 135 -4.86 -5.82 -5.32
C GLY A 135 -5.01 -4.44 -4.69
N ILE A 136 -5.40 -4.41 -3.43
CA ILE A 136 -5.62 -3.18 -2.67
C ILE A 136 -4.45 -2.96 -1.71
N VAL A 137 -3.90 -1.76 -1.69
CA VAL A 137 -2.83 -1.38 -0.77
C VAL A 137 -3.44 -1.14 0.61
N THR A 138 -3.00 -1.90 1.60
CA THR A 138 -3.52 -1.80 2.97
C THR A 138 -2.59 -1.04 3.90
N HIS A 139 -1.29 -1.12 3.67
CA HIS A 139 -0.27 -0.49 4.53
C HIS A 139 0.90 -0.03 3.69
N VAL A 140 1.60 0.95 4.22
CA VAL A 140 2.86 1.46 3.66
C VAL A 140 3.91 1.43 4.77
N LEU A 141 5.06 0.82 4.51
CA LEU A 141 6.23 0.87 5.37
C LEU A 141 7.23 1.84 4.77
N LYS A 142 7.52 2.87 5.52
CA LYS A 142 8.37 3.99 5.07
C LYS A 142 9.55 4.14 6.02
N ALA A 143 10.76 4.18 5.45
CA ALA A 143 11.95 4.59 6.20
C ALA A 143 11.94 6.12 6.37
N VAL A 144 12.21 6.59 7.53
CA VAL A 144 12.24 8.03 7.81
C VAL A 144 13.66 8.51 8.14
#